data_7f08a23e9fac682729a0720f73552dd8
#
_entry.id   7f08a23e9fac682729a0720f73552dd8
#
_cell.length_a   1.000
_cell.length_b   1.000
_cell.length_c   1.000
_cell.angle_alpha   90.00
_cell.angle_beta   90.00
_cell.angle_gamma   90.00
#
_symmetry.space_group_name_H-M   'P 1'
#
loop_
_entity.id
_entity.type
_entity.pdbx_description
1 polymer ?
#
loop_
_entity_poly.entity_id
_entity_poly.type
_entity_poly.pdbx_seq_one_letter_code
_entity_poly.pdbx_strand_id
1 'polypeptide(L)'
;FIPFLIRELILNKVGFLMKKKNKAGTFFTPVVAVTGIFLAVIVFLSLFASVIAPYDPLATDVNAIYAPAFSEGHIFGTDGLGRDLFSRLICSARTSILNAFLIVAIEVVIGVPLGLICGYYRGPLDSIVMRVWDVISAIPPLLLSFILIAVMGKGMMTGIIAIGISYIPLTTKTARSMIMTEKKAVYVEACKSMGFSDARIIFVHILPNIITPMISQFTLDIGTAITSMATLSFLGLGVQAPNADWGTLLRDGMGNLYNSSALLFIPAICVILVTVSINLFSDGVQNYLDPSSRKLPSFKKYEKKHGIKKLSAVKANGEA
;
A
#
# COMPACT_ATOMS: atom_id res chain seq x y z
N PHE A 1 18.75 7.85 13.02
CA PHE A 1 19.76 8.31 12.03
C PHE A 1 20.05 7.23 10.98
N ILE A 2 20.21 5.98 11.38
CA ILE A 2 20.50 4.84 10.47
C ILE A 2 19.36 4.57 9.46
N PRO A 3 18.06 4.61 9.81
CA PRO A 3 16.98 4.35 8.83
C PRO A 3 16.87 5.42 7.74
N PHE A 4 17.25 6.67 8.04
CA PHE A 4 17.24 7.76 7.08
C PHE A 4 18.38 7.62 6.05
N LEU A 5 19.55 7.20 6.47
CA LEU A 5 20.72 6.97 5.60
C LEU A 5 20.52 5.78 4.65
N ILE A 6 19.91 4.70 5.14
CA ILE A 6 19.56 3.52 4.34
C ILE A 6 18.48 3.89 3.30
N ARG A 7 17.50 4.70 3.68
CA ARG A 7 16.46 5.22 2.75
C ARG A 7 17.09 6.08 1.65
N GLU A 8 17.99 6.99 1.98
CA GLU A 8 18.71 7.84 1.02
C GLU A 8 19.60 7.02 0.08
N LEU A 9 20.32 6.01 0.60
CA LEU A 9 21.18 5.14 -0.19
C LEU A 9 20.38 4.24 -1.15
N ILE A 10 19.26 3.67 -0.68
CA ILE A 10 18.37 2.87 -1.52
C ILE A 10 17.67 3.76 -2.54
N LEU A 11 17.14 4.92 -2.14
CA LEU A 11 16.49 5.86 -3.05
C LEU A 11 17.45 6.43 -4.09
N ASN A 12 18.71 6.73 -3.74
CA ASN A 12 19.73 7.22 -4.69
C ASN A 12 20.16 6.12 -5.67
N LYS A 13 20.39 4.87 -5.22
CA LYS A 13 20.73 3.77 -6.12
C LYS A 13 19.53 3.35 -6.99
N VAL A 14 18.33 3.26 -6.41
CA VAL A 14 17.10 2.95 -7.15
C VAL A 14 16.74 4.12 -8.08
N GLY A 15 16.88 5.38 -7.62
CA GLY A 15 16.70 6.58 -8.44
C GLY A 15 17.70 6.68 -9.61
N PHE A 16 18.94 6.23 -9.43
CA PHE A 16 19.93 6.14 -10.50
C PHE A 16 19.58 5.05 -11.54
N LEU A 17 19.08 3.91 -11.11
CA LEU A 17 18.57 2.85 -12.00
C LEU A 17 17.31 3.27 -12.74
N MET A 18 16.41 4.03 -12.08
CA MET A 18 15.22 4.61 -12.70
C MET A 18 15.54 5.72 -13.72
N LYS A 19 16.61 6.51 -13.51
CA LYS A 19 16.98 7.62 -14.40
C LYS A 19 17.50 7.17 -15.77
N LYS A 20 17.89 5.91 -15.93
CA LYS A 20 18.62 5.46 -17.14
C LYS A 20 17.75 5.05 -18.32
N LYS A 21 16.41 4.92 -18.22
CA LYS A 21 15.55 4.63 -19.42
C LYS A 21 14.04 4.86 -19.20
N ASN A 22 13.62 6.07 -18.87
CA ASN A 22 12.20 6.37 -19.00
C ASN A 22 11.86 6.71 -20.46
N LYS A 23 11.56 5.70 -21.26
CA LYS A 23 10.65 5.88 -22.39
C LYS A 23 9.26 6.13 -21.78
N ALA A 24 8.80 7.37 -21.87
CA ALA A 24 7.47 7.77 -21.43
C ALA A 24 6.41 6.80 -21.98
N GLY A 25 5.58 6.24 -21.10
CA GLY A 25 4.38 5.48 -21.46
C GLY A 25 4.47 3.96 -21.36
N THR A 26 5.51 3.35 -20.79
CA THR A 26 5.52 1.91 -20.53
C THR A 26 5.24 1.62 -19.06
N PHE A 27 4.11 0.97 -18.76
CA PHE A 27 3.77 0.43 -17.43
C PHE A 27 4.88 -0.51 -16.92
N PHE A 28 5.46 -1.30 -17.80
CA PHE A 28 6.54 -2.23 -17.47
C PHE A 28 7.91 -1.54 -17.42
N THR A 29 8.16 -0.73 -16.39
CA THR A 29 9.54 -0.50 -16.01
C THR A 29 10.09 -1.80 -15.40
N PRO A 30 11.39 -2.13 -15.53
CA PRO A 30 11.94 -3.35 -14.94
C PRO A 30 11.64 -3.49 -13.45
N VAL A 31 11.60 -2.38 -12.72
CA VAL A 31 11.28 -2.35 -11.29
C VAL A 31 9.83 -2.76 -11.04
N VAL A 32 8.86 -2.20 -11.76
CA VAL A 32 7.43 -2.54 -11.63
C VAL A 32 7.17 -3.99 -12.03
N ALA A 33 7.85 -4.49 -13.07
CA ALA A 33 7.71 -5.88 -13.48
C ALA A 33 8.25 -6.84 -12.39
N VAL A 34 9.44 -6.58 -11.87
CA VAL A 34 10.05 -7.43 -10.83
C VAL A 34 9.22 -7.40 -9.55
N THR A 35 8.84 -6.21 -9.06
CA THR A 35 8.04 -6.09 -7.84
C THR A 35 6.63 -6.65 -8.04
N GLY A 36 6.01 -6.46 -9.20
CA GLY A 36 4.71 -7.03 -9.53
C GLY A 36 4.73 -8.56 -9.59
N ILE A 37 5.75 -9.16 -10.20
CA ILE A 37 5.93 -10.62 -10.21
C ILE A 37 6.15 -11.14 -8.78
N PHE A 38 7.01 -10.48 -8.00
CA PHE A 38 7.25 -10.86 -6.61
C PHE A 38 5.97 -10.83 -5.77
N LEU A 39 5.19 -9.75 -5.87
CA LEU A 39 3.90 -9.64 -5.18
C LEU A 39 2.89 -10.70 -5.65
N ALA A 40 2.83 -10.98 -6.96
CA ALA A 40 1.98 -12.03 -7.49
C ALA A 40 2.36 -13.41 -6.94
N VAL A 41 3.66 -13.70 -6.81
CA VAL A 41 4.16 -14.93 -6.18
C VAL A 41 3.76 -15.00 -4.70
N ILE A 42 3.93 -13.93 -3.94
CA ILE A 42 3.54 -13.89 -2.51
C ILE A 42 2.02 -14.09 -2.35
N VAL A 43 1.21 -13.43 -3.17
CA VAL A 43 -0.25 -13.60 -3.16
C VAL A 43 -0.62 -15.04 -3.54
N PHE A 44 0.01 -15.62 -4.56
CA PHE A 44 -0.20 -17.01 -4.94
C PHE A 44 0.16 -17.97 -3.80
N LEU A 45 1.34 -17.82 -3.20
CA LEU A 45 1.75 -18.61 -2.05
C LEU A 45 0.77 -18.49 -0.87
N SER A 46 0.26 -17.28 -0.62
CA SER A 46 -0.70 -17.04 0.46
C SER A 46 -2.07 -17.69 0.21
N LEU A 47 -2.55 -17.66 -1.04
CA LEU A 47 -3.84 -18.29 -1.42
C LEU A 47 -3.77 -19.81 -1.34
N PHE A 48 -2.67 -20.39 -1.78
CA PHE A 48 -2.45 -21.85 -1.80
C PHE A 48 -1.64 -22.32 -0.59
N ALA A 49 -1.55 -21.51 0.49
CA ALA A 49 -0.74 -21.80 1.66
C ALA A 49 -1.02 -23.19 2.27
N SER A 50 -2.28 -23.60 2.35
CA SER A 50 -2.68 -24.91 2.90
C SER A 50 -2.27 -26.10 2.04
N VAL A 51 -1.92 -25.90 0.77
CA VAL A 51 -1.47 -26.96 -0.15
C VAL A 51 0.05 -26.97 -0.29
N ILE A 52 0.66 -25.78 -0.23
CA ILE A 52 2.09 -25.59 -0.44
C ILE A 52 2.90 -25.83 0.85
N ALA A 53 2.30 -25.54 2.01
CA ALA A 53 2.96 -25.78 3.31
C ALA A 53 3.24 -27.27 3.50
N PRO A 54 4.51 -27.67 3.69
CA PRO A 54 4.85 -29.09 3.84
C PRO A 54 4.30 -29.69 5.15
N TYR A 55 4.08 -28.84 6.16
CA TYR A 55 3.57 -29.26 7.47
C TYR A 55 2.36 -28.41 7.87
N ASP A 56 1.50 -28.96 8.74
CA ASP A 56 0.49 -28.14 9.42
C ASP A 56 1.21 -27.06 10.25
N PRO A 57 0.89 -25.76 10.06
CA PRO A 57 1.54 -24.66 10.79
C PRO A 57 1.34 -24.71 12.32
N LEU A 58 0.42 -25.54 12.80
CA LEU A 58 0.13 -25.74 14.23
C LEU A 58 0.70 -27.07 14.75
N ALA A 59 1.15 -27.98 13.90
CA ALA A 59 1.73 -29.27 14.31
C ALA A 59 3.00 -29.02 15.13
N THR A 60 3.07 -29.61 16.31
CA THR A 60 4.21 -29.50 17.23
C THR A 60 5.02 -30.79 17.25
N ASP A 61 6.35 -30.67 17.22
CA ASP A 61 7.28 -31.81 17.35
C ASP A 61 8.30 -31.54 18.48
N VAL A 62 8.16 -32.21 19.58
CA VAL A 62 9.07 -32.07 20.73
C VAL A 62 10.51 -32.49 20.43
N ASN A 63 10.74 -33.33 19.41
CA ASN A 63 12.06 -33.76 19.01
C ASN A 63 12.77 -32.74 18.07
N ALA A 64 12.01 -31.81 17.51
CA ALA A 64 12.51 -30.80 16.58
C ALA A 64 12.48 -29.37 17.16
N ILE A 65 12.51 -29.21 18.48
CA ILE A 65 12.51 -27.88 19.13
C ILE A 65 13.79 -27.12 18.75
N TYR A 66 13.63 -25.91 18.19
CA TYR A 66 14.72 -25.05 17.72
C TYR A 66 15.67 -25.72 16.71
N ALA A 67 15.18 -26.66 15.90
CA ALA A 67 15.96 -27.22 14.83
C ALA A 67 16.52 -26.10 13.92
N PRO A 68 17.81 -26.13 13.59
CA PRO A 68 18.43 -25.09 12.78
C PRO A 68 17.86 -25.04 11.36
N ALA A 69 18.01 -23.90 10.68
CA ALA A 69 17.69 -23.79 9.27
C ALA A 69 18.47 -24.84 8.46
N PHE A 70 17.80 -25.41 7.44
CA PHE A 70 18.31 -26.51 6.60
C PHE A 70 18.54 -27.83 7.32
N SER A 71 17.94 -28.04 8.49
CA SER A 71 17.84 -29.37 9.10
C SER A 71 16.92 -30.29 8.31
N GLU A 72 17.04 -31.60 8.52
CA GLU A 72 16.24 -32.59 7.83
C GLU A 72 14.74 -32.32 7.96
N GLY A 73 14.06 -32.10 6.83
CA GLY A 73 12.64 -31.79 6.78
C GLY A 73 12.29 -30.31 7.01
N HIS A 74 13.18 -29.45 7.50
CA HIS A 74 12.86 -28.06 7.87
C HIS A 74 13.76 -27.02 7.19
N ILE A 75 13.25 -26.39 6.11
CA ILE A 75 14.00 -25.43 5.29
C ILE A 75 14.46 -24.22 6.11
N PHE A 76 13.60 -23.66 6.95
CA PHE A 76 13.91 -22.49 7.79
C PHE A 76 14.07 -22.84 9.28
N GLY A 77 14.07 -24.15 9.60
CA GLY A 77 14.12 -24.65 10.97
C GLY A 77 12.75 -24.59 11.65
N THR A 78 12.74 -24.72 12.98
CA THR A 78 11.54 -24.83 13.79
C THR A 78 11.55 -23.84 14.95
N ASP A 79 10.40 -23.58 15.52
CA ASP A 79 10.23 -22.72 16.68
C ASP A 79 10.38 -23.47 18.04
N GLY A 80 10.11 -22.77 19.15
CA GLY A 80 10.18 -23.32 20.50
C GLY A 80 9.15 -24.40 20.84
N LEU A 81 8.21 -24.68 19.94
CA LEU A 81 7.25 -25.78 20.03
C LEU A 81 7.51 -26.85 18.97
N GLY A 82 8.63 -26.75 18.23
CA GLY A 82 8.96 -27.65 17.13
C GLY A 82 8.13 -27.45 15.87
N ARG A 83 7.41 -26.32 15.74
CA ARG A 83 6.58 -26.03 14.56
C ARG A 83 7.46 -25.53 13.41
N ASP A 84 7.19 -25.98 12.18
CA ASP A 84 7.95 -25.61 10.99
C ASP A 84 7.80 -24.12 10.64
N LEU A 85 8.93 -23.39 10.61
CA LEU A 85 8.92 -21.94 10.34
C LEU A 85 8.49 -21.59 8.92
N PHE A 86 8.85 -22.42 7.91
CA PHE A 86 8.49 -22.16 6.52
C PHE A 86 6.96 -22.29 6.32
N SER A 87 6.36 -23.35 6.85
CA SER A 87 4.90 -23.54 6.80
C SER A 87 4.17 -22.40 7.52
N ARG A 88 4.64 -22.01 8.70
CA ARG A 88 4.09 -20.86 9.45
C ARG A 88 4.22 -19.55 8.70
N LEU A 89 5.36 -19.29 8.04
CA LEU A 89 5.60 -18.07 7.28
C LEU A 89 4.62 -17.90 6.11
N ILE A 90 4.38 -18.98 5.35
CA ILE A 90 3.45 -18.97 4.21
C ILE A 90 2.01 -18.81 4.69
N CYS A 91 1.60 -19.57 5.71
CA CYS A 91 0.25 -19.46 6.25
C CYS A 91 -0.02 -18.09 6.89
N SER A 92 0.99 -17.52 7.57
CA SER A 92 0.92 -16.16 8.12
C SER A 92 0.83 -15.07 7.05
N ALA A 93 1.38 -15.31 5.85
CA ALA A 93 1.23 -14.39 4.70
C ALA A 93 -0.25 -14.18 4.36
N ARG A 94 -1.03 -15.26 4.34
CA ARG A 94 -2.48 -15.18 4.08
C ARG A 94 -3.19 -14.29 5.10
N THR A 95 -2.90 -14.48 6.38
CA THR A 95 -3.49 -13.67 7.47
C THR A 95 -3.06 -12.20 7.33
N SER A 96 -1.76 -11.93 7.12
CA SER A 96 -1.22 -10.58 7.00
C SER A 96 -1.81 -9.80 5.83
N ILE A 97 -1.89 -10.43 4.65
CA ILE A 97 -2.42 -9.81 3.44
C ILE A 97 -3.92 -9.58 3.58
N LEU A 98 -4.69 -10.58 4.06
CA LEU A 98 -6.13 -10.45 4.25
C LEU A 98 -6.47 -9.32 5.24
N ASN A 99 -5.75 -9.25 6.37
CA ASN A 99 -5.93 -8.20 7.35
C ASN A 99 -5.69 -6.81 6.74
N ALA A 100 -4.64 -6.65 5.94
CA ALA A 100 -4.35 -5.38 5.28
C ALA A 100 -5.47 -4.97 4.30
N PHE A 101 -5.98 -5.91 3.50
CA PHE A 101 -7.11 -5.64 2.62
C PHE A 101 -8.37 -5.22 3.39
N LEU A 102 -8.67 -5.87 4.52
CA LEU A 102 -9.81 -5.52 5.35
C LEU A 102 -9.66 -4.13 5.99
N ILE A 103 -8.45 -3.78 6.44
CA ILE A 103 -8.14 -2.44 6.96
C ILE A 103 -8.40 -1.37 5.89
N VAL A 104 -7.83 -1.56 4.70
CA VAL A 104 -8.02 -0.62 3.58
C VAL A 104 -9.48 -0.58 3.12
N ALA A 105 -10.19 -1.71 3.14
CA ALA A 105 -11.61 -1.73 2.83
C ALA A 105 -12.44 -0.85 3.79
N ILE A 106 -12.14 -0.88 5.10
CA ILE A 106 -12.83 -0.04 6.09
C ILE A 106 -12.62 1.46 5.78
N GLU A 107 -11.37 1.87 5.59
CA GLU A 107 -11.08 3.28 5.31
C GLU A 107 -11.66 3.76 3.98
N VAL A 108 -11.65 2.91 2.95
CA VAL A 108 -12.19 3.23 1.62
C VAL A 108 -13.71 3.32 1.66
N VAL A 109 -14.39 2.32 2.25
CA VAL A 109 -15.85 2.27 2.29
C VAL A 109 -16.44 3.44 3.08
N ILE A 110 -15.75 3.92 4.11
CA ILE A 110 -16.22 5.04 4.92
C ILE A 110 -15.60 6.36 4.46
N GLY A 111 -14.28 6.40 4.28
CA GLY A 111 -13.54 7.64 4.01
C GLY A 111 -13.83 8.23 2.63
N VAL A 112 -13.92 7.39 1.60
CA VAL A 112 -14.17 7.88 0.24
C VAL A 112 -15.54 8.54 0.10
N PRO A 113 -16.67 7.91 0.47
CA PRO A 113 -17.98 8.55 0.38
C PRO A 113 -18.06 9.84 1.18
N LEU A 114 -17.51 9.87 2.40
CA LEU A 114 -17.47 11.09 3.21
C LEU A 114 -16.65 12.19 2.51
N GLY A 115 -15.49 11.85 1.95
CA GLY A 115 -14.67 12.79 1.20
C GLY A 115 -15.36 13.33 -0.04
N LEU A 116 -16.06 12.46 -0.81
CA LEU A 116 -16.84 12.87 -1.98
C LEU A 116 -17.95 13.85 -1.60
N ILE A 117 -18.73 13.56 -0.57
CA ILE A 117 -19.82 14.41 -0.12
C ILE A 117 -19.27 15.76 0.38
N CYS A 118 -18.29 15.74 1.28
CA CYS A 118 -17.69 16.94 1.83
C CYS A 118 -17.04 17.82 0.75
N GLY A 119 -16.29 17.23 -0.18
CA GLY A 119 -15.62 17.95 -1.24
C GLY A 119 -16.54 18.52 -2.30
N TYR A 120 -17.63 17.81 -2.62
CA TYR A 120 -18.60 18.25 -3.62
C TYR A 120 -19.52 19.34 -3.09
N TYR A 121 -20.21 19.11 -1.98
CA TYR A 121 -21.22 20.05 -1.47
C TYR A 121 -20.58 21.21 -0.71
N ARG A 122 -19.48 20.96 0.04
CA ARG A 122 -18.86 21.94 0.93
C ARG A 122 -19.87 22.44 1.99
N GLY A 123 -19.59 23.59 2.61
CA GLY A 123 -20.51 24.23 3.55
C GLY A 123 -20.39 23.70 4.99
N PRO A 124 -21.46 23.77 5.81
CA PRO A 124 -21.41 23.42 7.23
C PRO A 124 -21.04 21.96 7.50
N LEU A 125 -21.57 21.02 6.70
CA LEU A 125 -21.26 19.59 6.84
C LEU A 125 -19.76 19.33 6.65
N ASP A 126 -19.19 19.88 5.58
CA ASP A 126 -17.74 19.79 5.30
C ASP A 126 -16.93 20.35 6.47
N SER A 127 -17.32 21.54 6.96
CA SER A 127 -16.60 22.20 8.07
C SER A 127 -16.64 21.38 9.36
N ILE A 128 -17.78 20.77 9.69
CA ILE A 128 -17.93 19.93 10.89
C ILE A 128 -17.10 18.66 10.75
N VAL A 129 -17.28 17.93 9.66
CA VAL A 129 -16.55 16.67 9.41
C VAL A 129 -15.05 16.91 9.42
N MET A 130 -14.57 17.95 8.73
CA MET A 130 -13.13 18.24 8.70
C MET A 130 -12.58 18.61 10.08
N ARG A 131 -13.32 19.37 10.91
CA ARG A 131 -12.90 19.67 12.28
C ARG A 131 -12.80 18.42 13.16
N VAL A 132 -13.77 17.50 13.03
CA VAL A 132 -13.73 16.22 13.74
C VAL A 132 -12.50 15.42 13.30
N TRP A 133 -12.26 15.34 11.99
CA TRP A 133 -11.09 14.65 11.45
C TRP A 133 -9.77 15.31 11.82
N ASP A 134 -9.73 16.63 11.96
CA ASP A 134 -8.52 17.33 12.42
C ASP A 134 -8.20 17.00 13.87
N VAL A 135 -9.20 16.93 14.75
CA VAL A 135 -9.01 16.50 16.16
C VAL A 135 -8.53 15.05 16.24
N ILE A 136 -9.15 14.14 15.47
CA ILE A 136 -8.76 12.72 15.45
C ILE A 136 -7.35 12.57 14.88
N SER A 137 -7.02 13.28 13.80
CA SER A 137 -5.69 13.25 13.16
C SER A 137 -4.57 13.87 14.01
N ALA A 138 -4.91 14.63 15.07
CA ALA A 138 -3.92 15.12 16.03
C ALA A 138 -3.28 14.00 16.85
N ILE A 139 -3.97 12.85 16.93
CA ILE A 139 -3.44 11.64 17.56
C ILE A 139 -2.76 10.80 16.48
N PRO A 140 -1.49 10.39 16.64
CA PRO A 140 -0.84 9.46 15.70
C PRO A 140 -1.68 8.19 15.50
N PRO A 141 -1.88 7.70 14.25
CA PRO A 141 -2.80 6.59 13.95
C PRO A 141 -2.55 5.32 14.77
N LEU A 142 -1.29 4.95 15.00
CA LEU A 142 -0.95 3.79 15.84
C LEU A 142 -1.37 4.00 17.29
N LEU A 143 -1.17 5.20 17.85
CA LEU A 143 -1.60 5.50 19.22
C LEU A 143 -3.12 5.47 19.35
N LEU A 144 -3.84 6.00 18.37
CA LEU A 144 -5.29 5.90 18.32
C LEU A 144 -5.75 4.44 18.29
N SER A 145 -5.08 3.61 17.47
CA SER A 145 -5.37 2.17 17.41
C SER A 145 -5.14 1.49 18.76
N PHE A 146 -4.09 1.86 19.51
CA PHE A 146 -3.85 1.32 20.86
C PHE A 146 -4.97 1.71 21.83
N ILE A 147 -5.43 2.95 21.79
CA ILE A 147 -6.55 3.41 22.62
C ILE A 147 -7.82 2.61 22.31
N LEU A 148 -8.14 2.44 21.03
CA LEU A 148 -9.30 1.67 20.60
C LEU A 148 -9.22 0.20 21.06
N ILE A 149 -8.05 -0.43 20.91
CA ILE A 149 -7.83 -1.81 21.35
C ILE A 149 -7.90 -1.93 22.89
N ALA A 150 -7.44 -0.93 23.63
CA ALA A 150 -7.55 -0.92 25.08
C ALA A 150 -9.01 -0.97 25.56
N VAL A 151 -9.93 -0.35 24.81
CA VAL A 151 -11.37 -0.34 25.10
C VAL A 151 -12.06 -1.60 24.55
N MET A 152 -11.74 -2.02 23.32
CA MET A 152 -12.42 -3.11 22.62
C MET A 152 -11.87 -4.49 22.94
N GLY A 153 -10.67 -4.58 23.57
CA GLY A 153 -9.96 -5.82 23.80
C GLY A 153 -8.99 -6.20 22.69
N LYS A 154 -8.06 -7.11 22.99
CA LYS A 154 -7.04 -7.61 22.05
C LYS A 154 -7.67 -8.59 21.06
N GLY A 155 -7.20 -8.56 19.82
CA GLY A 155 -7.66 -9.53 18.83
C GLY A 155 -7.43 -9.07 17.39
N MET A 156 -7.48 -10.01 16.47
CA MET A 156 -7.28 -9.76 15.06
C MET A 156 -8.32 -8.76 14.50
N MET A 157 -9.63 -9.02 14.74
CA MET A 157 -10.71 -8.15 14.27
C MET A 157 -10.68 -6.77 14.91
N THR A 158 -10.38 -6.71 16.20
CA THR A 158 -10.23 -5.43 16.91
C THR A 158 -9.08 -4.61 16.33
N GLY A 159 -7.94 -5.25 16.02
CA GLY A 159 -6.81 -4.61 15.37
C GLY A 159 -7.16 -4.07 13.99
N ILE A 160 -7.87 -4.85 13.17
CA ILE A 160 -8.34 -4.45 11.84
C ILE A 160 -9.24 -3.21 11.94
N ILE A 161 -10.24 -3.25 12.82
CA ILE A 161 -11.20 -2.15 13.01
C ILE A 161 -10.47 -0.91 13.54
N ALA A 162 -9.62 -1.06 14.54
CA ALA A 162 -8.90 0.05 15.16
C ALA A 162 -7.97 0.78 14.17
N ILE A 163 -7.19 0.03 13.37
CA ILE A 163 -6.34 0.63 12.35
C ILE A 163 -7.19 1.25 11.24
N GLY A 164 -8.21 0.53 10.74
CA GLY A 164 -9.09 1.01 9.70
C GLY A 164 -9.76 2.34 10.07
N ILE A 165 -10.32 2.45 11.27
CA ILE A 165 -10.89 3.70 11.79
C ILE A 165 -9.84 4.81 11.86
N SER A 166 -8.62 4.49 12.29
CA SER A 166 -7.55 5.47 12.44
C SER A 166 -7.09 6.07 11.10
N TYR A 167 -7.30 5.37 9.98
CA TYR A 167 -6.94 5.85 8.64
C TYR A 167 -8.08 6.56 7.90
N ILE A 168 -9.34 6.42 8.32
CA ILE A 168 -10.50 7.11 7.70
C ILE A 168 -10.27 8.61 7.49
N PRO A 169 -9.75 9.39 8.48
CA PRO A 169 -9.54 10.81 8.31
C PRO A 169 -8.63 11.17 7.14
N LEU A 170 -7.54 10.42 6.95
CA LEU A 170 -6.58 10.64 5.86
C LEU A 170 -7.23 10.37 4.49
N THR A 171 -7.89 9.23 4.35
CA THR A 171 -8.60 8.84 3.13
C THR A 171 -9.72 9.82 2.79
N THR A 172 -10.47 10.29 3.81
CA THR A 172 -11.51 11.32 3.62
C THR A 172 -10.93 12.63 3.09
N LYS A 173 -9.82 13.12 3.68
CA LYS A 173 -9.16 14.36 3.26
C LYS A 173 -8.60 14.24 1.83
N THR A 174 -8.03 13.10 1.49
CA THR A 174 -7.49 12.82 0.15
C THR A 174 -8.60 12.80 -0.90
N ALA A 175 -9.68 12.04 -0.67
CA ALA A 175 -10.83 12.00 -1.58
C ALA A 175 -11.49 13.39 -1.73
N ARG A 176 -11.64 14.13 -0.62
CA ARG A 176 -12.14 15.51 -0.64
C ARG A 176 -11.27 16.44 -1.51
N SER A 177 -9.96 16.36 -1.38
CA SER A 177 -9.04 17.16 -2.19
C SER A 177 -9.16 16.87 -3.67
N MET A 178 -9.23 15.58 -4.03
CA MET A 178 -9.36 15.15 -5.43
C MET A 178 -10.69 15.64 -6.05
N ILE A 179 -11.82 15.45 -5.36
CA ILE A 179 -13.12 15.90 -5.89
C ILE A 179 -13.20 17.42 -5.99
N MET A 180 -12.60 18.16 -5.06
CA MET A 180 -12.56 19.62 -5.10
C MET A 180 -11.80 20.15 -6.32
N THR A 181 -10.79 19.44 -6.76
CA THR A 181 -10.01 19.74 -7.97
C THR A 181 -10.83 19.40 -9.20
N GLU A 182 -11.39 18.18 -9.26
CA GLU A 182 -12.11 17.68 -10.42
C GLU A 182 -13.44 18.41 -10.66
N LYS A 183 -14.11 18.86 -9.60
CA LYS A 183 -15.35 19.65 -9.68
C LYS A 183 -15.22 20.96 -10.46
N LYS A 184 -13.99 21.50 -10.60
CA LYS A 184 -13.70 22.72 -11.35
C LYS A 184 -13.49 22.47 -12.84
N ALA A 185 -13.52 21.22 -13.28
CA ALA A 185 -13.30 20.88 -14.68
C ALA A 185 -14.49 21.32 -15.55
N VAL A 186 -14.21 21.77 -16.77
CA VAL A 186 -15.23 22.33 -17.71
C VAL A 186 -16.34 21.33 -18.01
N TYR A 187 -16.04 20.04 -18.07
CA TYR A 187 -17.08 19.03 -18.32
C TYR A 187 -18.10 18.95 -17.19
N VAL A 188 -17.71 19.25 -15.94
CA VAL A 188 -18.65 19.29 -14.79
C VAL A 188 -19.63 20.44 -14.92
N GLU A 189 -19.18 21.61 -15.38
CA GLU A 189 -20.04 22.75 -15.67
C GLU A 189 -21.01 22.43 -16.82
N ALA A 190 -20.53 21.78 -17.86
CA ALA A 190 -21.38 21.30 -18.95
C ALA A 190 -22.47 20.33 -18.47
N CYS A 191 -22.11 19.36 -17.60
CA CYS A 191 -23.09 18.44 -17.01
C CYS A 191 -24.17 19.18 -16.20
N LYS A 192 -23.78 20.20 -15.42
CA LYS A 192 -24.75 21.04 -14.68
C LYS A 192 -25.66 21.81 -15.61
N SER A 193 -25.11 22.41 -16.66
CA SER A 193 -25.89 23.14 -17.68
C SER A 193 -26.90 22.25 -18.42
N MET A 194 -26.58 20.96 -18.57
CA MET A 194 -27.48 19.94 -19.11
C MET A 194 -28.53 19.44 -18.11
N GLY A 195 -28.52 19.94 -16.86
CA GLY A 195 -29.50 19.56 -15.83
C GLY A 195 -29.24 18.20 -15.19
N PHE A 196 -28.03 17.64 -15.26
CA PHE A 196 -27.74 16.38 -14.56
C PHE A 196 -27.79 16.56 -13.04
N SER A 197 -28.36 15.56 -12.35
CA SER A 197 -28.37 15.55 -10.89
C SER A 197 -26.95 15.44 -10.30
N ASP A 198 -26.76 16.03 -9.13
CA ASP A 198 -25.46 15.98 -8.42
C ASP A 198 -24.97 14.56 -8.22
N ALA A 199 -25.84 13.63 -7.84
CA ALA A 199 -25.48 12.22 -7.69
C ALA A 199 -24.93 11.64 -9.00
N ARG A 200 -25.59 11.92 -10.15
CA ARG A 200 -25.09 11.49 -11.46
C ARG A 200 -23.75 12.11 -11.79
N ILE A 201 -23.56 13.39 -11.50
CA ILE A 201 -22.28 14.09 -11.72
C ILE A 201 -21.18 13.44 -10.87
N ILE A 202 -21.42 13.19 -9.58
CA ILE A 202 -20.44 12.59 -8.67
C ILE A 202 -20.07 11.17 -9.11
N PHE A 203 -21.07 10.28 -9.21
CA PHE A 203 -20.80 8.84 -9.37
C PHE A 203 -20.50 8.42 -10.81
N VAL A 204 -21.05 9.11 -11.81
CA VAL A 204 -20.87 8.73 -13.23
C VAL A 204 -19.78 9.54 -13.92
N HIS A 205 -19.56 10.79 -13.52
CA HIS A 205 -18.64 11.66 -14.24
C HIS A 205 -17.37 11.98 -13.44
N ILE A 206 -17.44 12.28 -12.14
CA ILE A 206 -16.27 12.65 -11.33
C ILE A 206 -15.55 11.40 -10.80
N LEU A 207 -16.30 10.49 -10.15
CA LEU A 207 -15.70 9.32 -9.49
C LEU A 207 -14.82 8.47 -10.42
N PRO A 208 -15.20 8.16 -11.67
CA PRO A 208 -14.33 7.41 -12.59
C PRO A 208 -13.00 8.10 -12.88
N ASN A 209 -12.97 9.44 -12.86
CA ASN A 209 -11.75 10.19 -13.13
C ASN A 209 -10.80 10.21 -11.92
N ILE A 210 -11.35 10.28 -10.70
CA ILE A 210 -10.54 10.31 -9.48
C ILE A 210 -10.20 8.91 -8.96
N ILE A 211 -10.92 7.85 -9.37
CA ILE A 211 -10.64 6.47 -8.92
C ILE A 211 -9.23 6.02 -9.30
N THR A 212 -8.76 6.47 -10.45
CA THR A 212 -7.43 6.13 -10.98
C THR A 212 -6.29 6.56 -10.03
N PRO A 213 -6.16 7.84 -9.63
CA PRO A 213 -5.17 8.24 -8.63
C PRO A 213 -5.45 7.65 -7.24
N MET A 214 -6.73 7.38 -6.90
CA MET A 214 -7.08 6.73 -5.63
C MET A 214 -6.60 5.29 -5.55
N ILE A 215 -6.64 4.51 -6.64
CA ILE A 215 -6.12 3.14 -6.66
C ILE A 215 -4.64 3.11 -6.29
N SER A 216 -3.84 4.06 -6.79
CA SER A 216 -2.42 4.16 -6.43
C SER A 216 -2.24 4.44 -4.94
N GLN A 217 -3.06 5.33 -4.37
CA GLN A 217 -3.05 5.61 -2.94
C GLN A 217 -3.42 4.36 -2.13
N PHE A 218 -4.50 3.67 -2.48
CA PHE A 218 -4.92 2.45 -1.78
C PHE A 218 -3.88 1.32 -1.86
N THR A 219 -3.12 1.25 -2.95
CA THR A 219 -2.00 0.30 -3.04
C THR A 219 -0.91 0.61 -2.02
N LEU A 220 -0.57 1.90 -1.80
CA LEU A 220 0.34 2.33 -0.73
C LEU A 220 -0.23 2.02 0.65
N ASP A 221 -1.53 2.27 0.84
CA ASP A 221 -2.22 2.05 2.11
C ASP A 221 -2.21 0.56 2.51
N ILE A 222 -2.26 -0.39 1.55
CA ILE A 222 -2.07 -1.82 1.82
C ILE A 222 -0.70 -2.09 2.46
N GLY A 223 0.39 -1.51 1.92
CA GLY A 223 1.72 -1.67 2.49
C GLY A 223 1.83 -1.10 3.92
N THR A 224 1.21 0.05 4.14
CA THR A 224 1.13 0.68 5.46
C THR A 224 0.28 -0.13 6.43
N ALA A 225 -0.84 -0.70 5.98
CA ALA A 225 -1.72 -1.55 6.77
C ALA A 225 -1.02 -2.85 7.21
N ILE A 226 -0.25 -3.51 6.30
CA ILE A 226 0.57 -4.68 6.66
C ILE A 226 1.52 -4.33 7.81
N THR A 227 2.27 -3.22 7.66
CA THR A 227 3.25 -2.81 8.67
C THR A 227 2.59 -2.44 10.00
N SER A 228 1.46 -1.74 9.96
CA SER A 228 0.72 -1.33 11.16
C SER A 228 0.13 -2.53 11.90
N MET A 229 -0.48 -3.47 11.17
CA MET A 229 -1.02 -4.70 11.77
C MET A 229 0.10 -5.59 12.33
N ALA A 230 1.22 -5.72 11.60
CA ALA A 230 2.38 -6.45 12.10
C ALA A 230 2.95 -5.81 13.38
N THR A 231 2.97 -4.48 13.47
CA THR A 231 3.40 -3.75 14.68
C THR A 231 2.46 -4.04 15.86
N LEU A 232 1.14 -4.01 15.65
CA LEU A 232 0.16 -4.36 16.69
C LEU A 232 0.32 -5.82 17.15
N SER A 233 0.49 -6.73 16.22
CA SER A 233 0.68 -8.16 16.52
C SER A 233 2.01 -8.42 17.22
N PHE A 234 3.08 -7.72 16.83
CA PHE A 234 4.37 -7.76 17.50
C PHE A 234 4.27 -7.31 18.96
N LEU A 235 3.48 -6.28 19.24
CA LEU A 235 3.21 -5.80 20.60
C LEU A 235 2.19 -6.66 21.36
N GLY A 236 1.66 -7.72 20.75
CA GLY A 236 0.71 -8.64 21.37
C GLY A 236 -0.72 -8.11 21.48
N LEU A 237 -1.07 -7.11 20.67
CA LEU A 237 -2.40 -6.48 20.64
C LEU A 237 -3.25 -6.91 19.45
N GLY A 238 -2.61 -7.34 18.35
CA GLY A 238 -3.24 -7.77 17.10
C GLY A 238 -3.66 -9.25 17.13
N VAL A 239 -3.13 -10.04 16.20
CA VAL A 239 -3.43 -11.47 16.05
C VAL A 239 -3.02 -12.23 17.32
N GLN A 240 -3.88 -13.15 17.78
CA GLN A 240 -3.65 -13.97 18.93
C GLN A 240 -3.55 -15.45 18.55
N ALA A 241 -2.81 -16.23 19.35
CA ALA A 241 -2.74 -17.67 19.19
C ALA A 241 -4.15 -18.32 19.18
N PRO A 242 -4.40 -19.39 18.41
CA PRO A 242 -3.43 -20.16 17.61
C PRO A 242 -3.08 -19.51 16.25
N ASN A 243 -3.82 -18.50 15.81
CA ASN A 243 -3.57 -17.82 14.57
C ASN A 243 -2.22 -17.07 14.60
N ALA A 244 -1.59 -16.96 13.42
CA ALA A 244 -0.35 -16.23 13.27
C ALA A 244 -0.42 -15.29 12.06
N ASP A 245 0.27 -14.16 12.18
CA ASP A 245 0.64 -13.25 11.10
C ASP A 245 2.15 -12.98 11.18
N TRP A 246 2.70 -12.25 10.25
CA TRP A 246 4.13 -11.93 10.28
C TRP A 246 4.56 -11.17 11.55
N GLY A 247 3.67 -10.36 12.14
CA GLY A 247 3.93 -9.63 13.37
C GLY A 247 4.05 -10.55 14.59
N THR A 248 3.21 -11.57 14.68
CA THR A 248 3.32 -12.58 15.76
C THR A 248 4.57 -13.45 15.60
N LEU A 249 4.96 -13.79 14.36
CA LEU A 249 6.22 -14.49 14.11
C LEU A 249 7.43 -13.65 14.54
N LEU A 250 7.42 -12.36 14.27
CA LEU A 250 8.46 -11.43 14.72
C LEU A 250 8.54 -11.37 16.24
N ARG A 251 7.40 -11.32 16.93
CA ARG A 251 7.34 -11.33 18.41
C ARG A 251 7.91 -12.64 18.97
N ASP A 252 7.47 -13.77 18.41
CA ASP A 252 7.95 -15.09 18.83
C ASP A 252 9.48 -15.20 18.58
N GLY A 253 9.96 -14.71 17.43
CA GLY A 253 11.38 -14.69 17.08
C GLY A 253 12.19 -13.78 17.99
N MET A 254 11.68 -12.60 18.39
CA MET A 254 12.35 -11.70 19.31
C MET A 254 12.52 -12.33 20.71
N GLY A 255 11.47 -13.02 21.20
CA GLY A 255 11.53 -13.74 22.47
C GLY A 255 12.51 -14.93 22.49
N ASN A 256 12.82 -15.45 21.30
CA ASN A 256 13.67 -16.65 21.13
C ASN A 256 14.98 -16.39 20.36
N LEU A 257 15.42 -15.15 20.31
CA LEU A 257 16.57 -14.72 19.50
C LEU A 257 17.86 -15.48 19.84
N TYR A 258 18.09 -15.80 21.09
CA TYR A 258 19.26 -16.54 21.55
C TYR A 258 19.24 -18.03 21.17
N ASN A 259 18.05 -18.60 20.99
CA ASN A 259 17.89 -20.00 20.62
C ASN A 259 17.99 -20.19 19.10
N SER A 260 17.33 -19.30 18.33
CA SER A 260 17.38 -19.33 16.86
C SER A 260 17.17 -17.94 16.29
N SER A 261 18.19 -17.37 15.69
CA SER A 261 18.10 -16.07 15.02
C SER A 261 17.23 -16.10 13.76
N ALA A 262 17.07 -17.27 13.12
CA ALA A 262 16.24 -17.46 11.94
C ALA A 262 14.78 -17.10 12.21
N LEU A 263 14.27 -17.37 13.41
CA LEU A 263 12.90 -17.07 13.83
C LEU A 263 12.55 -15.57 13.76
N LEU A 264 13.53 -14.71 13.96
CA LEU A 264 13.35 -13.25 13.86
C LEU A 264 13.66 -12.73 12.46
N PHE A 265 14.84 -13.09 11.91
CA PHE A 265 15.33 -12.47 10.69
C PHE A 265 14.53 -12.88 9.44
N ILE A 266 14.04 -14.12 9.36
CA ILE A 266 13.29 -14.59 8.19
C ILE A 266 11.96 -13.87 8.05
N PRO A 267 11.07 -13.79 9.07
CA PRO A 267 9.86 -12.99 8.98
C PRO A 267 10.14 -11.48 8.77
N ALA A 268 11.19 -10.94 9.41
CA ALA A 268 11.58 -9.54 9.23
C ALA A 268 11.93 -9.21 7.77
N ILE A 269 12.76 -10.03 7.15
CA ILE A 269 13.12 -9.88 5.73
C ILE A 269 11.87 -9.99 4.84
N CYS A 270 10.97 -10.93 5.14
CA CYS A 270 9.73 -11.10 4.39
C CYS A 270 8.85 -9.83 4.45
N VAL A 271 8.61 -9.27 5.63
CA VAL A 271 7.85 -8.02 5.79
C VAL A 271 8.50 -6.86 5.04
N ILE A 272 9.82 -6.71 5.18
CA ILE A 272 10.57 -5.64 4.48
C ILE A 272 10.44 -5.79 2.96
N LEU A 273 10.66 -6.98 2.42
CA LEU A 273 10.60 -7.22 0.98
C LEU A 273 9.19 -6.98 0.42
N VAL A 274 8.16 -7.44 1.13
CA VAL A 274 6.76 -7.22 0.71
C VAL A 274 6.40 -5.76 0.75
N THR A 275 6.68 -5.05 1.85
CA THR A 275 6.35 -3.63 1.99
C THR A 275 7.10 -2.76 0.97
N VAL A 276 8.38 -3.00 0.77
CA VAL A 276 9.19 -2.30 -0.24
C VAL A 276 8.65 -2.57 -1.64
N SER A 277 8.29 -3.83 -1.93
CA SER A 277 7.74 -4.20 -3.24
C SER A 277 6.39 -3.55 -3.51
N ILE A 278 5.49 -3.48 -2.51
CA ILE A 278 4.20 -2.78 -2.63
C ILE A 278 4.43 -1.30 -2.91
N ASN A 279 5.32 -0.64 -2.18
CA ASN A 279 5.59 0.78 -2.37
C ASN A 279 6.18 1.07 -3.77
N LEU A 280 7.18 0.29 -4.21
CA LEU A 280 7.76 0.45 -5.55
C LEU A 280 6.77 0.13 -6.68
N PHE A 281 5.91 -0.85 -6.47
CA PHE A 281 4.85 -1.18 -7.41
C PHE A 281 3.81 -0.06 -7.50
N SER A 282 3.38 0.49 -6.35
CA SER A 282 2.45 1.60 -6.28
C SER A 282 2.99 2.87 -6.95
N ASP A 283 4.27 3.22 -6.71
CA ASP A 283 4.93 4.33 -7.42
C ASP A 283 4.91 4.13 -8.94
N GLY A 284 5.10 2.90 -9.38
CA GLY A 284 5.03 2.53 -10.79
C GLY A 284 3.62 2.68 -11.38
N VAL A 285 2.60 2.23 -10.64
CA VAL A 285 1.18 2.39 -10.99
C VAL A 285 0.83 3.88 -11.06
N GLN A 286 1.23 4.67 -10.07
CA GLN A 286 0.98 6.11 -10.04
C GLN A 286 1.60 6.83 -11.25
N ASN A 287 2.88 6.55 -11.55
CA ASN A 287 3.57 7.14 -12.70
C ASN A 287 2.93 6.77 -14.05
N TYR A 288 2.35 5.58 -14.15
CA TYR A 288 1.64 5.15 -15.35
C TYR A 288 0.28 5.81 -15.50
N LEU A 289 -0.45 5.93 -14.39
CA LEU A 289 -1.81 6.45 -14.35
C LEU A 289 -1.84 7.99 -14.41
N ASP A 290 -0.77 8.68 -14.03
CA ASP A 290 -0.67 10.14 -14.06
C ASP A 290 -0.43 10.64 -15.51
N PRO A 291 -1.42 11.31 -16.15
CA PRO A 291 -1.26 11.86 -17.49
C PRO A 291 -0.20 12.97 -17.55
N SER A 292 0.05 13.67 -16.43
CA SER A 292 1.00 14.80 -16.38
C SER A 292 2.45 14.31 -16.39
N SER A 293 2.69 13.08 -15.95
CA SER A 293 4.00 12.44 -16.01
C SER A 293 4.41 12.00 -17.44
N ARG A 294 3.44 11.97 -18.36
CA ARG A 294 3.68 11.63 -19.77
C ARG A 294 4.43 12.79 -20.43
N LYS A 295 5.74 12.63 -20.62
CA LYS A 295 6.52 13.58 -21.40
C LYS A 295 5.89 13.70 -22.80
N LEU A 296 5.41 14.88 -23.12
CA LEU A 296 5.03 15.20 -24.50
C LEU A 296 6.18 14.79 -25.42
N PRO A 297 5.90 14.18 -26.58
CA PRO A 297 6.94 13.86 -27.55
C PRO A 297 7.74 15.13 -27.81
N SER A 298 9.09 15.03 -27.78
CA SER A 298 9.92 16.21 -27.99
C SER A 298 9.51 16.84 -29.33
N PHE A 299 9.39 18.16 -29.35
CA PHE A 299 8.96 18.93 -30.52
C PHE A 299 9.72 18.49 -31.79
N LYS A 300 11.03 18.24 -31.68
CA LYS A 300 11.88 17.67 -32.74
C LYS A 300 11.37 16.32 -33.29
N LYS A 301 10.81 15.46 -32.43
CA LYS A 301 10.28 14.15 -32.89
C LYS A 301 8.92 14.30 -33.54
N TYR A 302 8.13 15.29 -33.12
CA TYR A 302 6.85 15.64 -33.70
C TYR A 302 7.05 16.27 -35.09
N GLU A 303 7.99 17.24 -35.23
CA GLU A 303 8.39 17.83 -36.52
C GLU A 303 8.85 16.77 -37.55
N LYS A 304 9.71 15.85 -37.10
CA LYS A 304 10.22 14.76 -37.94
C LYS A 304 9.11 13.80 -38.41
N LYS A 305 8.11 13.55 -37.56
CA LYS A 305 6.99 12.64 -37.85
C LYS A 305 5.96 13.28 -38.81
N HIS A 306 5.77 14.59 -38.76
CA HIS A 306 4.73 15.31 -39.48
C HIS A 306 5.29 16.20 -40.61
N GLY A 307 6.60 16.13 -40.90
CA GLY A 307 7.21 16.86 -42.01
C GLY A 307 7.19 18.40 -41.85
N ILE A 308 6.98 18.89 -40.61
CA ILE A 308 6.91 20.33 -40.38
C ILE A 308 8.31 20.91 -40.45
N LYS A 309 8.57 21.75 -41.49
CA LYS A 309 9.84 22.48 -41.63
C LYS A 309 10.05 23.38 -40.39
N LYS A 310 11.27 23.40 -39.87
CA LYS A 310 11.64 24.16 -38.63
C LYS A 310 11.12 25.60 -38.71
N LEU A 311 10.29 25.99 -37.75
CA LEU A 311 9.90 27.39 -37.49
C LEU A 311 11.13 28.31 -37.22
N SER A 312 12.29 27.74 -36.92
CA SER A 312 13.57 28.48 -36.82
C SER A 312 14.04 29.08 -38.16
N ALA A 313 13.56 28.56 -39.30
CA ALA A 313 13.86 29.15 -40.60
C ALA A 313 12.98 30.37 -40.91
N VAL A 314 11.84 30.54 -40.24
CA VAL A 314 10.93 31.68 -40.42
C VAL A 314 11.39 32.93 -39.70
N LYS A 315 12.12 32.77 -38.59
CA LYS A 315 12.72 33.93 -37.88
C LYS A 315 13.99 34.48 -38.54
N ALA A 316 14.65 33.72 -39.37
CA ALA A 316 15.84 34.16 -40.08
C ALA A 316 15.54 34.95 -41.40
N ASN A 317 14.30 34.84 -41.88
CA ASN A 317 13.86 35.50 -43.14
C ASN A 317 12.88 36.67 -42.89
N GLY A 318 12.67 37.06 -41.67
CA GLY A 318 11.71 38.13 -41.30
C GLY A 318 12.37 39.45 -40.90
N GLU A 319 13.68 39.61 -41.09
CA GLU A 319 14.38 40.92 -41.03
C GLU A 319 14.93 41.25 -42.40
N ALA A 320 14.08 41.78 -43.23
CA ALA A 320 14.41 42.62 -44.36
C ALA A 320 13.26 43.60 -44.61
#